data_9cb0fa8bb9741d74c3aa18a8ee053e00
#
_entry.id   9cb0fa8bb9741d74c3aa18a8ee053e00
#
_cell.length_a   1.000
_cell.length_b   1.000
_cell.length_c   1.000
_cell.angle_alpha   90.00
_cell.angle_beta   90.00
_cell.angle_gamma   90.00
#
_symmetry.space_group_name_H-M   'P 1'
#
loop_
_entity.id
_entity.type
_entity.pdbx_description
1 polymer ?
#
loop_
_entity_poly.entity_id
_entity_poly.type
_entity_poly.pdbx_seq_one_letter_code
_entity_poly.pdbx_strand_id
1 'polypeptide(L)'
;MFMKQQSIAAFIFLALEISSQVHAEQPTLGIGLSKYAYREPSLGVAHDGWLGIAQAKWAPDNLRIKNWPLTLSGQATFGYADYTGSGTMANQPTSIYQLQLESPHTEWVKGYQISPGIGYRYLYNDARGSTSTNYGGYRRTSEYLFASLGAERQFGDNWRATAQGYYLLSGRQTSNLFDVGGDYASQGPLQNTQSHGFGWKAGICKTYQSLDFCSSYEYWQVGASDNYAFVSNGSRYTIYEPTNNTKSFQFTVNYKLHE
;
A
#
# COMPACT_ATOMS: atom_id res chain seq x y z
N MET A 1 -33.32 14.39 -18.84
CA MET A 1 -32.36 14.27 -19.96
C MET A 1 -30.98 14.06 -19.37
N PHE A 2 -30.58 12.81 -19.15
CA PHE A 2 -29.32 12.44 -18.48
C PHE A 2 -28.26 12.21 -19.55
N MET A 3 -27.27 13.08 -19.62
CA MET A 3 -26.05 12.83 -20.40
C MET A 3 -25.10 11.97 -19.58
N LYS A 4 -24.91 10.70 -20.02
CA LYS A 4 -23.82 9.84 -19.59
C LYS A 4 -22.51 10.40 -20.14
N GLN A 5 -21.65 10.91 -19.27
CA GLN A 5 -20.24 11.12 -19.63
C GLN A 5 -19.53 9.77 -19.60
N GLN A 6 -19.29 9.21 -20.77
CA GLN A 6 -18.33 8.11 -20.95
C GLN A 6 -16.95 8.74 -21.15
N SER A 7 -16.12 8.65 -20.13
CA SER A 7 -14.69 8.97 -20.26
C SER A 7 -13.98 7.81 -20.94
N ILE A 8 -13.68 7.98 -22.22
CA ILE A 8 -12.84 7.05 -22.99
C ILE A 8 -11.39 7.38 -22.65
N ALA A 9 -10.77 6.59 -21.79
CA ALA A 9 -9.33 6.58 -21.62
C ALA A 9 -8.71 5.82 -22.80
N ALA A 10 -8.31 6.53 -23.85
CA ALA A 10 -7.54 5.97 -24.94
C ALA A 10 -6.09 5.76 -24.49
N PHE A 11 -5.71 4.53 -24.14
CA PHE A 11 -4.34 4.13 -23.94
C PHE A 11 -3.67 3.96 -25.30
N ILE A 12 -2.74 4.86 -25.63
CA ILE A 12 -1.84 4.72 -26.77
C ILE A 12 -0.77 3.70 -26.36
N PHE A 13 -0.89 2.46 -26.85
CA PHE A 13 0.17 1.47 -26.77
C PHE A 13 1.18 1.72 -27.91
N LEU A 14 2.31 2.31 -27.60
CA LEU A 14 3.48 2.25 -28.47
C LEU A 14 4.15 0.89 -28.23
N ALA A 15 4.00 -0.03 -29.16
CA ALA A 15 4.69 -1.30 -29.15
C ALA A 15 6.15 -1.07 -29.58
N LEU A 16 7.04 -0.91 -28.62
CA LEU A 16 8.48 -1.08 -28.85
C LEU A 16 8.79 -2.55 -28.59
N GLU A 17 9.07 -3.30 -29.65
CA GLU A 17 9.64 -4.65 -29.55
C GLU A 17 11.11 -4.52 -29.14
N ILE A 18 11.38 -4.55 -27.85
CA ILE A 18 12.72 -4.71 -27.29
C ILE A 18 12.72 -6.06 -26.57
N SER A 19 13.53 -6.99 -27.04
CA SER A 19 13.74 -8.28 -26.39
C SER A 19 14.57 -8.10 -25.13
N SER A 20 13.93 -7.79 -24.01
CA SER A 20 14.56 -7.83 -22.69
C SER A 20 14.52 -9.26 -22.17
N GLN A 21 15.68 -9.87 -21.92
CA GLN A 21 15.76 -11.08 -21.10
C GLN A 21 15.43 -10.68 -19.66
N VAL A 22 14.18 -10.89 -19.28
CA VAL A 22 13.76 -10.75 -17.89
C VAL A 22 14.21 -12.01 -17.17
N HIS A 23 15.22 -11.88 -16.31
CA HIS A 23 15.58 -12.96 -15.41
C HIS A 23 14.51 -13.04 -14.30
N ALA A 24 14.06 -14.29 -14.00
CA ALA A 24 13.24 -14.55 -12.82
C ALA A 24 13.96 -14.00 -11.57
N GLU A 25 13.26 -13.21 -10.78
CA GLU A 25 13.74 -12.96 -9.44
C GLU A 25 13.42 -14.17 -8.56
N GLN A 26 14.41 -14.68 -7.86
CA GLN A 26 14.20 -15.75 -6.89
C GLN A 26 13.16 -15.33 -5.84
N PRO A 27 12.27 -16.25 -5.43
CA PRO A 27 11.35 -15.96 -4.34
C PRO A 27 12.12 -15.53 -3.10
N THR A 28 11.61 -14.51 -2.41
CA THR A 28 12.23 -14.01 -1.19
C THR A 28 11.25 -14.05 -0.03
N LEU A 29 11.74 -14.41 1.15
CA LEU A 29 11.02 -14.30 2.41
C LEU A 29 11.79 -13.35 3.33
N GLY A 30 11.10 -12.47 4.04
CA GLY A 30 11.73 -11.49 4.90
C GLY A 30 11.01 -11.26 6.20
N ILE A 31 11.77 -10.86 7.20
CA ILE A 31 11.27 -10.39 8.48
C ILE A 31 11.93 -9.06 8.83
N GLY A 32 11.31 -8.29 9.72
CA GLY A 32 11.88 -7.01 10.08
C GLY A 32 11.05 -6.20 11.07
N LEU A 33 11.39 -4.92 11.15
CA LEU A 33 10.71 -3.92 11.97
C LEU A 33 10.35 -2.70 11.13
N SER A 34 9.22 -2.07 11.47
CA SER A 34 8.74 -0.84 10.87
C SER A 34 8.44 0.21 11.92
N LYS A 35 8.97 1.41 11.74
CA LYS A 35 8.41 2.60 12.39
C LYS A 35 7.28 3.10 11.52
N TYR A 36 6.05 2.86 11.95
CA TYR A 36 4.82 3.18 11.26
C TYR A 36 4.24 4.50 11.76
N ALA A 37 3.71 5.32 10.85
CA ALA A 37 2.95 6.51 11.17
C ALA A 37 1.82 6.71 10.14
N TYR A 38 0.61 6.92 10.63
CA TYR A 38 -0.58 7.27 9.84
C TYR A 38 -1.16 8.58 10.34
N ARG A 39 -1.66 9.42 9.44
CA ARG A 39 -2.23 10.74 9.75
C ARG A 39 -3.43 11.05 8.86
N GLU A 40 -4.48 11.63 9.49
CA GLU A 40 -5.57 12.36 8.84
C GLU A 40 -5.54 13.80 9.33
N PRO A 41 -4.82 14.70 8.66
CA PRO A 41 -4.56 16.04 9.21
C PRO A 41 -5.81 16.87 9.48
N SER A 42 -6.86 16.74 8.64
CA SER A 42 -8.12 17.50 8.79
C SER A 42 -8.93 17.10 10.01
N LEU A 43 -8.75 15.89 10.52
CA LEU A 43 -9.44 15.36 11.70
C LEU A 43 -8.54 15.25 12.93
N GLY A 44 -7.25 15.57 12.80
CA GLY A 44 -6.27 15.41 13.87
C GLY A 44 -6.02 13.94 14.25
N VAL A 45 -6.35 12.99 13.36
CA VAL A 45 -6.13 11.56 13.62
C VAL A 45 -4.67 11.18 13.36
N ALA A 46 -4.12 10.44 14.30
CA ALA A 46 -2.76 9.93 14.24
C ALA A 46 -2.65 8.51 14.80
N HIS A 47 -1.85 7.68 14.14
CA HIS A 47 -1.35 6.40 14.66
C HIS A 47 0.16 6.37 14.53
N ASP A 48 0.87 6.02 15.61
CA ASP A 48 2.34 5.92 15.63
C ASP A 48 2.77 4.68 16.40
N GLY A 49 3.62 3.86 15.79
CA GLY A 49 4.09 2.66 16.48
C GLY A 49 5.31 2.01 15.85
N TRP A 50 5.87 1.04 16.59
CA TRP A 50 6.83 0.08 16.09
C TRP A 50 6.11 -1.24 15.84
N LEU A 51 6.18 -1.74 14.61
CA LEU A 51 5.49 -2.95 14.17
C LEU A 51 6.50 -3.97 13.65
N GLY A 52 6.28 -5.25 13.95
CA GLY A 52 6.99 -6.34 13.31
C GLY A 52 6.52 -6.52 11.87
N ILE A 53 7.41 -6.99 10.98
CA ILE A 53 7.12 -7.26 9.56
C ILE A 53 7.45 -8.71 9.26
N ALA A 54 6.56 -9.37 8.52
CA ALA A 54 6.83 -10.56 7.72
C ALA A 54 6.45 -10.27 6.28
N GLN A 55 7.30 -10.59 5.32
CA GLN A 55 7.07 -10.29 3.91
C GLN A 55 7.54 -11.40 2.98
N ALA A 56 6.93 -11.47 1.80
CA ALA A 56 7.32 -12.35 0.72
C ALA A 56 7.23 -11.61 -0.61
N LYS A 57 8.13 -11.93 -1.54
CA LYS A 57 8.08 -11.47 -2.92
C LYS A 57 8.33 -12.64 -3.84
N TRP A 58 7.57 -12.71 -4.94
CA TRP A 58 7.69 -13.75 -5.94
C TRP A 58 7.45 -13.17 -7.34
N ALA A 59 8.37 -13.40 -8.24
CA ALA A 59 8.33 -12.93 -9.61
C ALA A 59 8.76 -14.08 -10.56
N PRO A 60 7.86 -15.06 -10.79
CA PRO A 60 8.18 -16.22 -11.62
C PRO A 60 8.24 -15.87 -13.11
N ASP A 61 9.13 -16.51 -13.85
CA ASP A 61 9.31 -16.31 -15.29
C ASP A 61 8.06 -16.62 -16.13
N ASN A 62 7.28 -17.60 -15.70
CA ASN A 62 6.12 -18.11 -16.42
C ASN A 62 4.83 -17.34 -16.15
N LEU A 63 4.80 -16.47 -15.15
CA LEU A 63 3.61 -15.68 -14.83
C LEU A 63 3.66 -14.30 -15.51
N ARG A 64 2.93 -14.17 -16.60
CA ARG A 64 2.93 -12.95 -17.44
C ARG A 64 1.53 -12.59 -17.90
N ILE A 65 1.28 -11.29 -18.03
CA ILE A 65 0.13 -10.78 -18.80
C ILE A 65 0.67 -10.36 -20.17
N LYS A 66 0.37 -11.15 -21.20
CA LYS A 66 1.02 -11.06 -22.52
C LYS A 66 2.54 -11.26 -22.34
N ASN A 67 3.35 -10.24 -22.65
CA ASN A 67 4.81 -10.27 -22.50
C ASN A 67 5.32 -9.60 -21.23
N TRP A 68 4.44 -9.09 -20.38
CA TRP A 68 4.80 -8.36 -19.16
C TRP A 68 4.86 -9.31 -17.97
N PRO A 69 6.00 -9.42 -17.29
CA PRO A 69 6.12 -10.24 -16.10
C PRO A 69 5.22 -9.75 -14.98
N LEU A 70 4.80 -10.66 -14.11
CA LEU A 70 4.06 -10.32 -12.91
C LEU A 70 4.94 -10.52 -11.68
N THR A 71 4.88 -9.57 -10.77
CA THR A 71 5.47 -9.66 -9.44
C THR A 71 4.34 -9.64 -8.42
N LEU A 72 4.31 -10.66 -7.57
CA LEU A 72 3.43 -10.74 -6.41
C LEU A 72 4.25 -10.44 -5.16
N SER A 73 3.78 -9.53 -4.33
CA SER A 73 4.36 -9.28 -3.02
C SER A 73 3.28 -9.28 -1.94
N GLY A 74 3.63 -9.83 -0.77
CA GLY A 74 2.79 -9.83 0.42
C GLY A 74 3.57 -9.31 1.61
N GLN A 75 2.89 -8.57 2.48
CA GLN A 75 3.45 -8.10 3.75
C GLN A 75 2.39 -8.20 4.84
N ALA A 76 2.76 -8.78 5.97
CA ALA A 76 2.02 -8.71 7.22
C ALA A 76 2.81 -7.85 8.20
N THR A 77 2.14 -6.86 8.79
CA THR A 77 2.73 -5.94 9.75
C THR A 77 1.86 -5.95 11.00
N PHE A 78 2.43 -6.16 12.17
CA PHE A 78 1.68 -6.35 13.42
C PHE A 78 2.44 -5.81 14.62
N GLY A 79 1.71 -5.33 15.62
CA GLY A 79 2.27 -4.78 16.84
C GLY A 79 1.32 -3.83 17.54
N TYR A 80 1.87 -2.79 18.11
CA TYR A 80 1.12 -1.78 18.85
C TYR A 80 1.44 -0.39 18.31
N ALA A 81 0.40 0.43 18.18
CA ALA A 81 0.52 1.85 17.81
C ALA A 81 -0.27 2.70 18.81
N ASP A 82 0.22 3.89 19.08
CA ASP A 82 -0.53 4.87 19.86
C ASP A 82 -1.50 5.61 18.92
N TYR A 83 -2.74 5.73 19.34
CA TYR A 83 -3.79 6.43 18.60
C TYR A 83 -4.11 7.76 19.27
N THR A 84 -4.32 8.77 18.44
CA THR A 84 -4.90 10.07 18.80
C THR A 84 -5.95 10.45 17.75
N GLY A 85 -7.08 10.99 18.15
CA GLY A 85 -8.18 11.40 17.26
C GLY A 85 -9.45 11.65 18.06
N SER A 86 -10.48 10.84 17.86
CA SER A 86 -11.69 10.83 18.72
C SER A 86 -11.36 10.20 20.09
N GLY A 87 -10.49 10.83 20.84
CA GLY A 87 -9.90 10.33 22.08
C GLY A 87 -8.47 9.81 21.85
N THR A 88 -7.94 9.11 22.85
CA THR A 88 -6.58 8.55 22.82
C THR A 88 -6.62 7.07 23.21
N MET A 89 -5.69 6.30 22.69
CA MET A 89 -5.44 4.93 23.12
C MET A 89 -3.95 4.65 22.98
N ALA A 90 -3.31 4.33 24.10
CA ALA A 90 -1.94 3.84 24.10
C ALA A 90 -1.91 2.34 23.75
N ASN A 91 -0.89 1.94 23.02
CA ASN A 91 -0.67 0.52 22.67
C ASN A 91 -1.88 -0.16 21.99
N GLN A 92 -2.51 0.53 21.03
CA GLN A 92 -3.57 -0.07 20.23
C GLN A 92 -3.02 -1.24 19.42
N PRO A 93 -3.59 -2.46 19.56
CA PRO A 93 -3.25 -3.56 18.68
C PRO A 93 -3.48 -3.17 17.22
N THR A 94 -2.49 -3.34 16.39
CA THR A 94 -2.53 -2.91 14.99
C THR A 94 -2.00 -4.03 14.11
N SER A 95 -2.80 -4.44 13.13
CA SER A 95 -2.42 -5.41 12.12
C SER A 95 -2.71 -4.85 10.73
N ILE A 96 -1.73 -4.93 9.84
CA ILE A 96 -1.85 -4.48 8.45
C ILE A 96 -1.39 -5.62 7.55
N TYR A 97 -2.27 -6.07 6.66
CA TYR A 97 -1.97 -7.06 5.64
C TYR A 97 -2.03 -6.39 4.28
N GLN A 98 -0.99 -6.57 3.51
CA GLN A 98 -0.88 -6.02 2.16
C GLN A 98 -0.58 -7.12 1.18
N LEU A 99 -1.30 -7.12 0.06
CA LEU A 99 -0.97 -7.87 -1.15
C LEU A 99 -0.82 -6.88 -2.30
N GLN A 100 0.20 -7.05 -3.10
CA GLN A 100 0.43 -6.22 -4.26
C GLN A 100 0.80 -7.11 -5.45
N LEU A 101 0.08 -6.91 -6.55
CA LEU A 101 0.36 -7.49 -7.84
C LEU A 101 0.82 -6.36 -8.76
N GLU A 102 1.97 -6.50 -9.36
CA GLU A 102 2.55 -5.48 -10.22
C GLU A 102 3.09 -6.12 -11.51
N SER A 103 2.93 -5.41 -12.62
CA SER A 103 3.50 -5.82 -13.91
C SER A 103 4.52 -4.76 -14.34
N PRO A 104 5.78 -4.89 -13.92
CA PRO A 104 6.85 -3.99 -14.34
C PRO A 104 7.33 -4.34 -15.74
N HIS A 105 7.62 -3.34 -16.54
CA HIS A 105 8.39 -3.48 -17.79
C HIS A 105 9.79 -2.94 -17.55
N THR A 106 10.77 -3.83 -17.47
CA THR A 106 12.11 -3.48 -17.02
C THR A 106 13.07 -3.26 -18.20
N GLU A 107 13.76 -2.13 -18.19
CA GLU A 107 14.78 -1.77 -19.17
C GLU A 107 16.06 -1.29 -18.50
N TRP A 108 17.22 -1.56 -19.16
CA TRP A 108 18.51 -1.08 -18.69
C TRP A 108 18.89 0.22 -19.40
N VAL A 109 19.07 1.29 -18.65
CA VAL A 109 19.48 2.60 -19.16
C VAL A 109 20.69 3.11 -18.36
N LYS A 110 21.86 3.16 -19.00
CA LYS A 110 23.10 3.71 -18.40
C LYS A 110 23.45 3.15 -17.02
N GLY A 111 23.25 1.84 -16.81
CA GLY A 111 23.55 1.18 -15.53
C GLY A 111 22.47 1.28 -14.47
N TYR A 112 21.31 1.82 -14.83
CA TYR A 112 20.09 1.80 -14.04
C TYR A 112 19.09 0.82 -14.67
N GLN A 113 18.41 0.08 -13.84
CA GLN A 113 17.24 -0.69 -14.23
C GLN A 113 16.01 0.19 -14.01
N ILE A 114 15.31 0.56 -15.07
CA ILE A 114 14.11 1.39 -15.03
C ILE A 114 12.89 0.50 -15.26
N SER A 115 11.87 0.64 -14.45
CA SER A 115 10.72 -0.26 -14.44
C SER A 115 9.40 0.52 -14.36
N PRO A 116 8.89 1.06 -15.48
CA PRO A 116 7.50 1.50 -15.52
C PRO A 116 6.57 0.31 -15.35
N GLY A 117 5.43 0.50 -14.72
CA GLY A 117 4.50 -0.58 -14.45
C GLY A 117 3.10 -0.12 -14.12
N ILE A 118 2.22 -1.10 -14.02
CA ILE A 118 0.87 -0.97 -13.48
C ILE A 118 0.68 -2.03 -12.43
N GLY A 119 -0.07 -1.73 -11.38
CA GLY A 119 -0.27 -2.68 -10.30
C GLY A 119 -1.58 -2.49 -9.56
N TYR A 120 -1.91 -3.51 -8.79
CA TYR A 120 -3.04 -3.54 -7.87
C TYR A 120 -2.52 -3.81 -6.47
N ARG A 121 -2.99 -3.01 -5.49
CA ARG A 121 -2.67 -3.15 -4.07
C ARG A 121 -3.96 -3.36 -3.29
N TYR A 122 -4.00 -4.45 -2.54
CA TYR A 122 -5.00 -4.73 -1.52
C TYR A 122 -4.37 -4.51 -0.15
N LEU A 123 -5.03 -3.74 0.70
CA LEU A 123 -4.57 -3.45 2.05
C LEU A 123 -5.74 -3.65 3.02
N TYR A 124 -5.53 -4.51 4.01
CA TYR A 124 -6.43 -4.70 5.13
C TYR A 124 -5.76 -4.19 6.41
N ASN A 125 -6.43 -3.29 7.11
CA ASN A 125 -5.98 -2.74 8.38
C ASN A 125 -7.00 -3.08 9.47
N ASP A 126 -6.53 -3.70 10.54
CA ASP A 126 -7.29 -3.93 11.77
C ASP A 126 -6.66 -3.09 12.89
N ALA A 127 -7.38 -2.05 13.28
CA ALA A 127 -6.99 -1.11 14.34
C ALA A 127 -8.12 -1.00 15.38
N ARG A 128 -8.81 -2.10 15.66
CA ARG A 128 -9.88 -2.12 16.67
C ARG A 128 -9.32 -1.93 18.07
N GLY A 129 -10.10 -1.27 18.90
CA GLY A 129 -9.78 -1.00 20.29
C GLY A 129 -10.75 0.02 20.87
N SER A 130 -10.57 0.42 22.11
CA SER A 130 -11.43 1.41 22.77
C SER A 130 -10.60 2.62 23.19
N THR A 131 -11.01 3.80 22.73
CA THR A 131 -10.38 5.08 23.10
C THR A 131 -10.84 5.57 24.46
N SER A 132 -10.18 6.59 24.98
CA SER A 132 -10.55 7.27 26.23
C SER A 132 -11.96 7.88 26.22
N THR A 133 -12.57 8.04 25.05
CA THR A 133 -13.95 8.52 24.86
C THR A 133 -14.93 7.40 24.51
N ASN A 134 -14.52 6.13 24.68
CA ASN A 134 -15.29 4.92 24.37
C ASN A 134 -15.66 4.74 22.88
N TYR A 135 -14.98 5.40 21.97
CA TYR A 135 -15.06 5.07 20.55
C TYR A 135 -14.16 3.88 20.25
N GLY A 136 -14.67 2.92 19.48
CA GLY A 136 -13.87 1.82 18.95
C GLY A 136 -13.02 2.26 17.76
N GLY A 137 -11.85 1.67 17.59
CA GLY A 137 -11.20 1.63 16.29
C GLY A 137 -11.94 0.67 15.35
N TYR A 138 -11.60 0.67 14.06
CA TYR A 138 -12.31 -0.13 13.07
C TYR A 138 -11.38 -0.79 12.06
N ARG A 139 -11.94 -1.75 11.35
CA ARG A 139 -11.26 -2.44 10.23
C ARG A 139 -11.51 -1.69 8.94
N ARG A 140 -10.45 -1.60 8.14
CA ARG A 140 -10.50 -0.99 6.80
C ARG A 140 -9.91 -1.94 5.77
N THR A 141 -10.52 -1.93 4.59
CA THR A 141 -9.96 -2.53 3.39
C THR A 141 -9.78 -1.44 2.35
N SER A 142 -8.60 -1.35 1.76
CA SER A 142 -8.32 -0.42 0.67
C SER A 142 -7.80 -1.19 -0.54
N GLU A 143 -8.34 -0.87 -1.70
CA GLU A 143 -8.02 -1.49 -2.98
C GLU A 143 -7.60 -0.38 -3.94
N TYR A 144 -6.39 -0.46 -4.47
CA TYR A 144 -5.80 0.59 -5.29
C TYR A 144 -5.29 0.03 -6.60
N LEU A 145 -5.77 0.57 -7.72
CA LEU A 145 -5.13 0.44 -9.03
C LEU A 145 -4.17 1.62 -9.19
N PHE A 146 -2.90 1.36 -9.52
CA PHE A 146 -1.88 2.39 -9.63
C PHE A 146 -0.99 2.20 -10.85
N ALA A 147 -0.41 3.30 -11.35
CA ALA A 147 0.76 3.29 -12.21
C ALA A 147 2.01 3.43 -11.35
N SER A 148 3.12 2.83 -11.77
CA SER A 148 4.39 2.91 -11.06
C SER A 148 5.56 3.22 -12.00
N LEU A 149 6.61 3.78 -11.42
CA LEU A 149 7.91 3.95 -12.06
C LEU A 149 9.00 3.62 -11.05
N GLY A 150 9.71 2.53 -11.29
CA GLY A 150 10.83 2.08 -10.49
C GLY A 150 12.18 2.44 -11.10
N ALA A 151 13.18 2.60 -10.26
CA ALA A 151 14.58 2.67 -10.63
C ALA A 151 15.41 1.86 -9.63
N GLU A 152 16.32 1.04 -10.15
CA GLU A 152 17.26 0.28 -9.34
C GLU A 152 18.68 0.47 -9.88
N ARG A 153 19.65 0.52 -8.99
CA ARG A 153 21.07 0.52 -9.32
C ARG A 153 21.85 -0.35 -8.36
N GLN A 154 22.70 -1.20 -8.92
CA GLN A 154 23.72 -1.93 -8.17
C GLN A 154 25.02 -1.13 -8.17
N PHE A 155 25.73 -1.11 -7.05
CA PHE A 155 27.00 -0.40 -6.92
C PHE A 155 27.89 -1.07 -5.86
N GLY A 156 29.21 -0.85 -6.01
CA GLY A 156 30.20 -1.47 -5.13
C GLY A 156 30.00 -2.98 -4.98
N ASP A 157 30.44 -3.53 -3.86
CA ASP A 157 30.35 -4.96 -3.55
C ASP A 157 28.98 -5.30 -2.96
N ASN A 158 28.03 -5.72 -3.82
CA ASN A 158 26.72 -6.22 -3.42
C ASN A 158 25.78 -5.18 -2.76
N TRP A 159 25.93 -3.91 -3.05
CA TRP A 159 24.97 -2.89 -2.68
C TRP A 159 23.94 -2.64 -3.78
N ARG A 160 22.70 -2.42 -3.40
CA ARG A 160 21.60 -2.12 -4.30
C ARG A 160 20.76 -0.97 -3.73
N ALA A 161 20.61 0.11 -4.50
CA ALA A 161 19.69 1.18 -4.20
C ALA A 161 18.44 1.08 -5.08
N THR A 162 17.27 1.34 -4.50
CA THR A 162 15.98 1.31 -5.19
C THR A 162 15.19 2.57 -4.91
N ALA A 163 14.46 3.04 -5.91
CA ALA A 163 13.47 4.10 -5.76
C ALA A 163 12.24 3.74 -6.61
N GLN A 164 11.05 3.95 -6.09
CA GLN A 164 9.81 3.66 -6.81
C GLN A 164 8.78 4.73 -6.49
N GLY A 165 8.16 5.29 -7.53
CA GLY A 165 7.02 6.20 -7.44
C GLY A 165 5.74 5.48 -7.83
N TYR A 166 4.61 5.90 -7.24
CA TYR A 166 3.28 5.36 -7.49
C TYR A 166 2.30 6.51 -7.72
N TYR A 167 1.39 6.34 -8.64
CA TYR A 167 0.28 7.24 -8.89
C TYR A 167 -1.03 6.46 -8.88
N LEU A 168 -1.96 6.85 -7.99
CA LEU A 168 -3.26 6.21 -7.85
C LEU A 168 -4.14 6.54 -9.05
N LEU A 169 -4.55 5.51 -9.78
CA LEU A 169 -5.47 5.61 -10.92
C LEU A 169 -6.93 5.48 -10.48
N SER A 170 -7.19 4.58 -9.53
CA SER A 170 -8.50 4.34 -8.94
C SER A 170 -8.34 3.66 -7.60
N GLY A 171 -9.18 4.01 -6.64
CA GLY A 171 -9.19 3.39 -5.33
C GLY A 171 -10.58 3.23 -4.78
N ARG A 172 -10.72 2.22 -3.93
CA ARG A 172 -11.92 1.95 -3.15
C ARG A 172 -11.50 1.66 -1.71
N GLN A 173 -12.16 2.30 -0.75
CA GLN A 173 -12.02 1.98 0.65
C GLN A 173 -13.33 1.48 1.21
N THR A 174 -13.26 0.39 1.97
CA THR A 174 -14.38 -0.17 2.72
C THR A 174 -14.07 -0.04 4.21
N SER A 175 -14.89 0.72 4.94
CA SER A 175 -14.76 1.00 6.36
C SER A 175 -15.86 0.31 7.14
N ASN A 176 -15.48 -0.56 8.09
CA ASN A 176 -16.43 -1.32 8.92
C ASN A 176 -16.83 -0.46 10.14
N LEU A 177 -17.65 0.55 9.93
CA LEU A 177 -18.01 1.52 10.97
C LEU A 177 -18.80 0.92 12.14
N PHE A 178 -19.43 -0.24 11.97
CA PHE A 178 -20.06 -0.94 13.08
C PHE A 178 -19.08 -1.33 14.20
N ASP A 179 -17.77 -1.45 13.89
CA ASP A 179 -16.72 -1.68 14.90
C ASP A 179 -16.57 -0.48 15.85
N VAL A 180 -16.94 0.74 15.41
CA VAL A 180 -16.85 1.96 16.21
C VAL A 180 -17.88 1.98 17.36
N GLY A 181 -19.01 1.30 17.18
CA GLY A 181 -20.11 1.30 18.17
C GLY A 181 -20.98 2.56 18.09
N GLY A 182 -21.80 2.79 19.15
CA GLY A 182 -22.69 3.94 19.23
C GLY A 182 -23.66 4.03 18.06
N ASP A 183 -23.82 5.22 17.47
CA ASP A 183 -24.70 5.48 16.33
C ASP A 183 -24.32 4.71 15.05
N TYR A 184 -23.12 4.17 14.99
CA TYR A 184 -22.62 3.40 13.87
C TYR A 184 -22.82 1.88 14.02
N ALA A 185 -23.21 1.40 15.20
CA ALA A 185 -23.32 -0.04 15.50
C ALA A 185 -24.28 -0.80 14.57
N SER A 186 -25.28 -0.13 14.00
CA SER A 186 -26.25 -0.71 13.06
C SER A 186 -25.83 -0.57 11.59
N GLN A 187 -24.71 0.10 11.30
CA GLN A 187 -24.29 0.35 9.94
C GLN A 187 -23.48 -0.84 9.40
N GLY A 188 -23.76 -1.21 8.16
CA GLY A 188 -22.93 -2.15 7.41
C GLY A 188 -21.58 -1.53 7.00
N PRO A 189 -20.74 -2.30 6.30
CA PRO A 189 -19.52 -1.77 5.70
C PRO A 189 -19.85 -0.63 4.73
N LEU A 190 -19.18 0.50 4.86
CA LEU A 190 -19.33 1.65 3.97
C LEU A 190 -18.21 1.66 2.94
N GLN A 191 -18.59 1.94 1.69
CA GLN A 191 -17.64 2.02 0.57
C GLN A 191 -17.54 3.44 0.06
N ASN A 192 -16.31 3.91 -0.05
CA ASN A 192 -15.95 5.20 -0.64
C ASN A 192 -14.97 5.02 -1.79
N THR A 193 -15.07 5.88 -2.80
CA THR A 193 -14.15 5.92 -3.93
C THR A 193 -13.07 6.97 -3.69
N GLN A 194 -11.82 6.60 -3.94
CA GLN A 194 -10.66 7.48 -3.87
C GLN A 194 -10.03 7.56 -5.26
N SER A 195 -10.01 8.75 -5.87
CA SER A 195 -9.65 8.92 -7.28
C SER A 195 -8.25 9.50 -7.49
N HIS A 196 -7.57 9.92 -6.44
CA HIS A 196 -6.25 10.53 -6.54
C HIS A 196 -5.39 10.24 -5.32
N GLY A 197 -4.12 10.09 -5.57
CA GLY A 197 -3.11 9.84 -4.56
C GLY A 197 -1.77 9.57 -5.21
N PHE A 198 -0.74 9.62 -4.42
CA PHE A 198 0.60 9.23 -4.83
C PHE A 198 1.34 8.57 -3.70
N GLY A 199 2.33 7.77 -4.05
CA GLY A 199 3.25 7.17 -3.10
C GLY A 199 4.65 7.13 -3.66
N TRP A 200 5.61 6.87 -2.79
CA TRP A 200 6.97 6.55 -3.19
C TRP A 200 7.64 5.68 -2.13
N LYS A 201 8.60 4.89 -2.58
CA LYS A 201 9.45 4.06 -1.74
C LYS A 201 10.89 4.24 -2.19
N ALA A 202 11.81 4.40 -1.25
CA ALA A 202 13.24 4.39 -1.51
C ALA A 202 13.92 3.46 -0.52
N GLY A 203 14.95 2.76 -0.97
CA GLY A 203 15.63 1.80 -0.12
C GLY A 203 17.05 1.52 -0.56
N ILE A 204 17.80 0.95 0.36
CA ILE A 204 19.15 0.45 0.13
C ILE A 204 19.26 -0.94 0.76
N CYS A 205 19.88 -1.86 0.04
CA CYS A 205 20.13 -3.21 0.53
C CYS A 205 21.61 -3.55 0.38
N LYS A 206 22.14 -4.32 1.32
CA LYS A 206 23.41 -5.01 1.24
C LYS A 206 23.15 -6.51 1.16
N THR A 207 23.62 -7.14 0.09
CA THR A 207 23.58 -8.59 -0.05
C THR A 207 24.80 -9.22 0.61
N TYR A 208 24.56 -10.23 1.44
CA TYR A 208 25.58 -11.11 1.97
C TYR A 208 25.10 -12.56 1.86
N GLN A 209 25.75 -13.32 0.99
CA GLN A 209 25.32 -14.68 0.61
C GLN A 209 23.87 -14.65 0.07
N SER A 210 22.97 -15.42 0.67
CA SER A 210 21.54 -15.49 0.32
C SER A 210 20.67 -14.48 1.10
N LEU A 211 21.29 -13.59 1.87
CA LEU A 211 20.58 -12.60 2.70
C LEU A 211 20.72 -11.20 2.13
N ASP A 212 19.60 -10.47 2.05
CA ASP A 212 19.57 -9.04 1.78
C ASP A 212 19.20 -8.30 3.07
N PHE A 213 20.09 -7.47 3.59
CA PHE A 213 19.85 -6.54 4.69
C PHE A 213 19.41 -5.22 4.10
N CYS A 214 18.15 -4.84 4.32
CA CYS A 214 17.55 -3.69 3.68
C CYS A 214 17.08 -2.65 4.68
N SER A 215 17.26 -1.39 4.33
CA SER A 215 16.62 -0.24 4.95
C SER A 215 15.81 0.48 3.89
N SER A 216 14.54 0.79 4.17
CA SER A 216 13.68 1.48 3.22
C SER A 216 12.73 2.45 3.93
N TYR A 217 12.33 3.47 3.19
CA TYR A 217 11.28 4.39 3.59
C TYR A 217 10.18 4.38 2.53
N GLU A 218 8.94 4.26 2.97
CA GLU A 218 7.75 4.29 2.13
C GLU A 218 6.82 5.40 2.60
N TYR A 219 6.26 6.13 1.65
CA TYR A 219 5.28 7.18 1.85
C TYR A 219 4.09 6.99 0.91
N TRP A 220 2.88 7.12 1.42
CA TRP A 220 1.66 7.21 0.64
C TRP A 220 0.84 8.41 1.10
N GLN A 221 0.27 9.12 0.16
CA GLN A 221 -0.79 10.10 0.38
C GLN A 221 -1.97 9.74 -0.52
N VAL A 222 -3.13 9.58 0.09
CA VAL A 222 -4.38 9.31 -0.61
C VAL A 222 -5.31 10.48 -0.34
N GLY A 223 -5.88 11.03 -1.39
CA GLY A 223 -6.81 12.16 -1.33
C GLY A 223 -8.13 11.76 -0.69
N ALA A 224 -8.91 12.77 -0.32
CA ALA A 224 -10.24 12.55 0.22
C ALA A 224 -11.12 11.76 -0.76
N SER A 225 -11.99 10.91 -0.21
CA SER A 225 -12.96 10.16 -1.00
C SER A 225 -14.15 11.02 -1.42
N ASP A 226 -15.03 10.43 -2.24
CA ASP A 226 -16.41 10.87 -2.41
C ASP A 226 -17.19 10.79 -1.09
N ASN A 227 -18.36 11.46 -1.08
CA ASN A 227 -19.28 11.46 0.05
C ASN A 227 -20.20 10.23 -0.03
N TYR A 228 -20.38 9.56 1.10
CA TYR A 228 -21.40 8.53 1.30
C TYR A 228 -22.48 9.03 2.24
N ALA A 229 -23.75 8.98 1.82
CA ALA A 229 -24.88 9.37 2.65
C ALA A 229 -25.65 8.16 3.15
N PHE A 230 -25.97 8.13 4.44
CA PHE A 230 -26.80 7.10 5.06
C PHE A 230 -27.76 7.69 6.08
N VAL A 231 -28.74 6.91 6.50
CA VAL A 231 -29.72 7.28 7.55
C VAL A 231 -29.50 6.38 8.75
N SER A 232 -29.38 6.97 9.93
CA SER A 232 -29.34 6.27 11.22
C SER A 232 -30.24 6.99 12.22
N ASN A 233 -31.06 6.24 12.94
CA ASN A 233 -32.00 6.78 13.94
C ASN A 233 -32.89 7.94 13.40
N GLY A 234 -33.30 7.85 12.12
CA GLY A 234 -34.10 8.87 11.44
C GLY A 234 -33.35 10.13 11.00
N SER A 235 -32.08 10.26 11.32
CA SER A 235 -31.21 11.37 10.91
C SER A 235 -30.36 10.96 9.70
N ARG A 236 -30.16 11.93 8.77
CA ARG A 236 -29.29 11.73 7.61
C ARG A 236 -27.88 12.17 7.94
N TYR A 237 -26.93 11.28 7.69
CA TYR A 237 -25.49 11.50 7.86
C TYR A 237 -24.79 11.48 6.50
N THR A 238 -23.73 12.24 6.39
CA THR A 238 -22.81 12.19 5.26
C THR A 238 -21.41 11.98 5.79
N ILE A 239 -20.75 10.96 5.30
CA ILE A 239 -19.37 10.66 5.68
C ILE A 239 -18.49 10.58 4.43
N TYR A 240 -17.21 10.80 4.62
CA TYR A 240 -16.16 10.63 3.62
C TYR A 240 -14.87 10.19 4.32
N GLU A 241 -13.98 9.59 3.60
CA GLU A 241 -12.62 9.34 4.08
C GLU A 241 -11.78 10.60 3.82
N PRO A 242 -11.18 11.20 4.83
CA PRO A 242 -10.37 12.40 4.66
C PRO A 242 -9.07 12.08 3.93
N THR A 243 -8.41 13.12 3.42
CA THR A 243 -7.04 12.98 2.94
C THR A 243 -6.17 12.43 4.06
N ASN A 244 -5.46 11.36 3.74
CA ASN A 244 -4.58 10.69 4.70
C ASN A 244 -3.19 10.47 4.14
N ASN A 245 -2.24 10.27 5.04
CA ASN A 245 -0.90 9.86 4.67
C ASN A 245 -0.38 8.76 5.60
N THR A 246 0.40 7.86 5.01
CA THR A 246 1.09 6.78 5.70
C THR A 246 2.59 6.89 5.45
N LYS A 247 3.37 6.73 6.50
CA LYS A 247 4.84 6.71 6.46
C LYS A 247 5.31 5.43 7.13
N SER A 248 6.32 4.80 6.55
CA SER A 248 6.89 3.58 7.10
C SER A 248 8.40 3.58 6.85
N PHE A 249 9.18 3.57 7.91
CA PHE A 249 10.61 3.32 7.86
C PHE A 249 10.87 1.88 8.28
N GLN A 250 11.48 1.09 7.40
CA GLN A 250 11.57 -0.36 7.57
C GLN A 250 13.04 -0.82 7.57
N PHE A 251 13.34 -1.76 8.46
CA PHE A 251 14.54 -2.58 8.42
C PHE A 251 14.13 -4.03 8.24
N THR A 252 14.63 -4.69 7.19
CA THR A 252 14.28 -6.08 6.90
C THR A 252 15.51 -6.89 6.56
N VAL A 253 15.44 -8.18 6.89
CA VAL A 253 16.37 -9.20 6.42
C VAL A 253 15.56 -10.14 5.55
N ASN A 254 15.96 -10.26 4.28
CA ASN A 254 15.27 -11.06 3.28
C ASN A 254 16.18 -12.23 2.87
N TYR A 255 15.62 -13.42 2.88
CA TYR A 255 16.29 -14.64 2.42
C TYR A 255 15.83 -14.97 1.00
N LYS A 256 16.79 -15.20 0.10
CA LYS A 256 16.53 -15.66 -1.28
C LYS A 256 16.43 -17.18 -1.27
N LEU A 257 15.26 -17.69 -1.68
CA LEU A 257 15.03 -19.13 -1.80
C LEU A 257 15.75 -19.62 -3.05
N HIS A 258 16.66 -20.58 -2.88
CA HIS A 258 17.28 -21.29 -4.00
C HIS A 258 16.33 -22.41 -4.44
N GLU A 259 16.13 -22.52 -5.76
CA GLU A 259 15.50 -23.69 -6.37
C GLU A 259 16.46 -24.85 -6.45
#